data_7e0c9b3816ff815162830cf4e2a004d4
#
_entry.id   7e0c9b3816ff815162830cf4e2a004d4
#
_cell.length_a   1.000
_cell.length_b   1.000
_cell.length_c   1.000
_cell.angle_alpha   90.00
_cell.angle_beta   90.00
_cell.angle_gamma   90.00
#
_symmetry.space_group_name_H-M   'P 1'
#
loop_
_entity.id
_entity.type
_entity.pdbx_description
1 polymer ?
#
loop_
_entity_poly.entity_id
_entity_poly.type
_entity_poly.pdbx_seq_one_letter_code
_entity_poly.pdbx_strand_id
1 'polypeptide(L)'
;IAKEVALTFLNDFGRQQGGQINYAAKRAPKKTLERWKKWGIIPRSIDREVVEMMHRTNIGVDHEPDHLLLQGLRTALADGWGGSMISTDITDILFGTPKPIQAEGSFGIFKQDEVNIVVHGHEPLLAEMIYDVVNEPEMIAYSKTKGAKGINLGGMCCTANEILIRHGIPTAGGFTNQELGILTGLVDLLTVDVQCIMPAITQVSKKFHTKVITTNYRAKMQGAEHIEFDEHHAKEIARRIVKM
;
A
#
# COMPACT_ATOMS: atom_id res chain seq x y z
N ILE A 1 15.12 -4.46 -16.77
CA ILE A 1 13.65 -4.55 -16.97
C ILE A 1 12.96 -3.52 -16.06
N ALA A 2 13.03 -3.61 -14.71
CA ALA A 2 12.36 -2.66 -13.80
C ALA A 2 12.73 -1.20 -14.09
N LYS A 3 14.02 -0.90 -14.33
CA LYS A 3 14.49 0.43 -14.74
C LYS A 3 13.86 0.91 -16.05
N GLU A 4 13.71 0.02 -17.03
CA GLU A 4 13.11 0.35 -18.33
C GLU A 4 11.59 0.63 -18.18
N VAL A 5 10.91 -0.15 -17.36
CA VAL A 5 9.48 0.09 -17.03
C VAL A 5 9.34 1.43 -16.30
N ALA A 6 10.20 1.73 -15.32
CA ALA A 6 10.20 3.00 -14.61
C ALA A 6 10.47 4.18 -15.54
N LEU A 7 11.40 4.05 -16.49
CA LEU A 7 11.67 5.09 -17.50
C LEU A 7 10.49 5.30 -18.45
N THR A 8 9.80 4.22 -18.84
CA THR A 8 8.57 4.32 -19.65
C THR A 8 7.50 5.07 -18.88
N PHE A 9 7.35 4.77 -17.59
CA PHE A 9 6.45 5.46 -16.68
C PHE A 9 6.76 6.96 -16.62
N LEU A 10 8.01 7.33 -16.35
CA LEU A 10 8.40 8.74 -16.28
C LEU A 10 8.14 9.49 -17.59
N ASN A 11 8.36 8.86 -18.73
CA ASN A 11 8.05 9.45 -20.04
C ASN A 11 6.55 9.66 -20.27
N ASP A 12 5.71 8.75 -19.80
CA ASP A 12 4.25 8.87 -19.97
C ASP A 12 3.64 9.85 -18.96
N PHE A 13 4.15 9.87 -17.73
CA PHE A 13 3.56 10.67 -16.64
C PHE A 13 4.16 12.06 -16.53
N GLY A 14 5.44 12.23 -16.81
CA GLY A 14 6.11 13.53 -16.83
C GLY A 14 5.83 14.34 -18.10
N ARG A 15 5.02 13.85 -19.03
CA ARG A 15 4.61 14.58 -20.23
C ARG A 15 3.50 15.56 -19.93
N GLN A 16 3.85 16.76 -19.56
CA GLN A 16 2.88 17.84 -19.37
C GLN A 16 2.24 18.35 -20.67
N GLN A 17 2.61 17.81 -21.82
CA GLN A 17 2.15 18.25 -23.15
C GLN A 17 0.80 17.69 -23.59
N GLY A 18 0.14 16.87 -22.76
CA GLY A 18 -1.20 16.39 -23.03
C GLY A 18 -1.32 15.27 -24.06
N GLY A 19 -0.27 14.51 -24.25
CA GLY A 19 -0.33 13.25 -25.00
C GLY A 19 -1.06 12.15 -24.24
N GLN A 20 -1.64 11.19 -24.98
CA GLN A 20 -2.26 10.01 -24.37
C GLN A 20 -1.25 9.21 -23.55
N ILE A 21 -1.66 8.66 -22.41
CA ILE A 21 -0.84 7.69 -21.65
C ILE A 21 -0.73 6.40 -22.46
N ASN A 22 0.41 6.21 -23.10
CA ASN A 22 0.65 5.08 -24.01
C ASN A 22 0.59 3.73 -23.28
N TYR A 23 1.08 3.68 -22.05
CA TYR A 23 1.09 2.48 -21.24
C TYR A 23 -0.33 1.96 -20.99
N ALA A 24 -1.24 2.83 -20.55
CA ALA A 24 -2.65 2.50 -20.35
C ALA A 24 -3.35 2.11 -21.66
N ALA A 25 -3.10 2.87 -22.73
CA ALA A 25 -3.71 2.62 -24.05
C ALA A 25 -3.33 1.27 -24.65
N LYS A 26 -2.11 0.79 -24.42
CA LYS A 26 -1.65 -0.52 -24.89
C LYS A 26 -2.24 -1.69 -24.11
N ARG A 27 -2.62 -1.46 -22.87
CA ARG A 27 -3.10 -2.51 -21.96
C ARG A 27 -4.61 -2.57 -21.81
N ALA A 28 -5.29 -1.45 -22.01
CA ALA A 28 -6.74 -1.41 -21.87
C ALA A 28 -7.42 -2.25 -22.98
N PRO A 29 -8.43 -3.06 -22.65
CA PRO A 29 -9.20 -3.81 -23.64
C PRO A 29 -9.81 -2.88 -24.69
N LYS A 30 -9.90 -3.34 -25.94
CA LYS A 30 -10.40 -2.56 -27.07
C LYS A 30 -11.76 -1.89 -26.78
N LYS A 31 -12.71 -2.65 -26.20
CA LYS A 31 -14.03 -2.11 -25.83
C LYS A 31 -13.95 -1.00 -24.78
N THR A 32 -12.99 -1.10 -23.87
CA THR A 32 -12.74 -0.07 -22.84
C THR A 32 -12.22 1.19 -23.48
N LEU A 33 -11.24 1.09 -24.39
CA LEU A 33 -10.71 2.24 -25.13
C LEU A 33 -11.77 2.92 -25.99
N GLU A 34 -12.65 2.15 -26.66
CA GLU A 34 -13.75 2.70 -27.45
C GLU A 34 -14.74 3.51 -26.58
N ARG A 35 -15.04 3.01 -25.36
CA ARG A 35 -15.86 3.76 -24.39
C ARG A 35 -15.18 5.03 -23.93
N TRP A 36 -13.90 4.98 -23.60
CA TRP A 36 -13.15 6.17 -23.19
C TRP A 36 -13.10 7.23 -24.29
N LYS A 37 -12.91 6.80 -25.55
CA LYS A 37 -12.98 7.68 -26.72
C LYS A 37 -14.36 8.33 -26.86
N LYS A 38 -15.42 7.54 -26.76
CA LYS A 38 -16.80 8.02 -26.86
C LYS A 38 -17.12 9.12 -25.85
N TRP A 39 -16.63 8.97 -24.61
CA TRP A 39 -16.87 9.92 -23.52
C TRP A 39 -15.78 10.98 -23.39
N GLY A 40 -14.76 10.98 -24.22
CA GLY A 40 -13.66 11.95 -24.16
C GLY A 40 -12.83 11.87 -22.87
N ILE A 41 -12.79 10.69 -22.23
CA ILE A 41 -12.13 10.51 -20.92
C ILE A 41 -10.79 9.75 -21.01
N ILE A 42 -10.19 9.65 -22.19
CA ILE A 42 -8.85 9.06 -22.30
C ILE A 42 -7.86 9.93 -21.52
N PRO A 43 -7.14 9.36 -20.54
CA PRO A 43 -6.16 10.13 -19.78
C PRO A 43 -5.01 10.62 -20.66
N ARG A 44 -4.53 11.84 -20.41
CA ARG A 44 -3.40 12.46 -21.13
C ARG A 44 -2.08 12.20 -20.42
N SER A 45 -1.97 12.62 -19.16
CA SER A 45 -0.89 12.30 -18.22
C SER A 45 -1.41 12.53 -16.80
N ILE A 46 -0.78 11.92 -15.80
CA ILE A 46 -1.24 12.10 -14.41
C ILE A 46 -1.13 13.55 -14.00
N ASP A 47 0.04 14.17 -14.19
CA ASP A 47 0.26 15.56 -13.82
C ASP A 47 -0.77 16.49 -14.45
N ARG A 48 -1.05 16.28 -15.73
CA ARG A 48 -2.04 17.09 -16.47
C ARG A 48 -3.44 16.92 -15.90
N GLU A 49 -3.88 15.70 -15.66
CA GLU A 49 -5.23 15.44 -15.15
C GLU A 49 -5.42 15.96 -13.73
N VAL A 50 -4.41 15.79 -12.87
CA VAL A 50 -4.43 16.29 -11.49
C VAL A 50 -4.46 17.81 -11.45
N VAL A 51 -3.59 18.49 -12.20
CA VAL A 51 -3.55 19.95 -12.24
C VAL A 51 -4.87 20.52 -12.80
N GLU A 52 -5.41 19.92 -13.84
CA GLU A 52 -6.68 20.36 -14.42
C GLU A 52 -7.85 20.13 -13.47
N MET A 53 -7.87 19.02 -12.73
CA MET A 53 -8.86 18.78 -11.68
C MET A 53 -8.78 19.84 -10.58
N MET A 54 -7.58 20.09 -10.08
CA MET A 54 -7.36 21.10 -9.03
C MET A 54 -7.76 22.51 -9.50
N HIS A 55 -7.51 22.84 -10.77
CA HIS A 55 -7.90 24.13 -11.33
C HIS A 55 -9.41 24.24 -11.47
N ARG A 56 -10.07 23.26 -12.08
CA ARG A 56 -11.53 23.26 -12.32
C ARG A 56 -12.35 23.31 -11.04
N THR A 57 -11.88 22.69 -9.97
CA THR A 57 -12.57 22.68 -8.67
C THR A 57 -12.38 23.95 -7.85
N ASN A 58 -11.58 24.92 -8.31
CA ASN A 58 -11.51 26.23 -7.68
C ASN A 58 -12.81 27.01 -7.85
N ILE A 59 -13.14 27.81 -6.84
CA ILE A 59 -14.36 28.63 -6.83
C ILE A 59 -14.39 29.54 -8.06
N GLY A 60 -15.47 29.46 -8.85
CA GLY A 60 -15.70 30.31 -10.01
C GLY A 60 -15.01 29.89 -11.31
N VAL A 61 -14.30 28.76 -11.33
CA VAL A 61 -13.60 28.29 -12.55
C VAL A 61 -14.51 27.42 -13.43
N ASP A 62 -15.12 26.40 -12.88
CA ASP A 62 -16.02 25.52 -13.61
C ASP A 62 -17.21 25.13 -12.71
N HIS A 63 -18.42 25.44 -13.13
CA HIS A 63 -19.64 25.13 -12.40
C HIS A 63 -20.48 24.05 -13.08
N GLU A 64 -20.01 23.54 -14.22
CA GLU A 64 -20.75 22.55 -14.97
C GLU A 64 -20.50 21.14 -14.40
N PRO A 65 -21.52 20.48 -13.82
CA PRO A 65 -21.34 19.19 -13.18
C PRO A 65 -20.77 18.11 -14.10
N ASP A 66 -21.21 18.08 -15.36
CA ASP A 66 -20.74 17.10 -16.34
C ASP A 66 -19.25 17.27 -16.65
N HIS A 67 -18.76 18.51 -16.73
CA HIS A 67 -17.35 18.79 -16.93
C HIS A 67 -16.50 18.29 -15.76
N LEU A 68 -16.95 18.55 -14.53
CA LEU A 68 -16.26 18.12 -13.31
C LEU A 68 -16.27 16.60 -13.19
N LEU A 69 -17.41 15.96 -13.48
CA LEU A 69 -17.52 14.50 -13.46
C LEU A 69 -16.59 13.85 -14.50
N LEU A 70 -16.60 14.31 -15.74
CA LEU A 70 -15.75 13.77 -16.80
C LEU A 70 -14.25 14.00 -16.51
N GLN A 71 -13.89 15.14 -15.92
CA GLN A 71 -12.53 15.39 -15.48
C GLN A 71 -12.13 14.46 -14.32
N GLY A 72 -13.03 14.23 -13.36
CA GLY A 72 -12.83 13.29 -12.28
C GLY A 72 -12.59 11.87 -12.78
N LEU A 73 -13.39 11.41 -13.72
CA LEU A 73 -13.22 10.12 -14.37
C LEU A 73 -11.86 10.01 -15.10
N ARG A 74 -11.45 11.06 -15.81
CA ARG A 74 -10.16 11.09 -16.52
C ARG A 74 -9.00 11.02 -15.53
N THR A 75 -9.07 11.74 -14.42
CA THR A 75 -8.06 11.72 -13.35
C THR A 75 -7.99 10.34 -12.69
N ALA A 76 -9.13 9.73 -12.37
CA ALA A 76 -9.19 8.39 -11.80
C ALA A 76 -8.62 7.32 -12.76
N LEU A 77 -8.90 7.45 -14.06
CA LEU A 77 -8.32 6.56 -15.08
C LEU A 77 -6.80 6.76 -15.24
N ALA A 78 -6.31 7.99 -15.11
CA ALA A 78 -4.88 8.27 -15.12
C ALA A 78 -4.17 7.59 -13.95
N ASP A 79 -4.76 7.61 -12.76
CA ASP A 79 -4.25 6.91 -11.60
C ASP A 79 -4.31 5.38 -11.77
N GLY A 80 -5.49 4.83 -12.02
CA GLY A 80 -5.69 3.39 -12.06
C GLY A 80 -4.98 2.69 -13.23
N TRP A 81 -5.10 3.22 -14.44
CA TRP A 81 -4.52 2.64 -15.66
C TRP A 81 -3.10 3.12 -15.98
N GLY A 82 -2.62 4.08 -15.25
CA GLY A 82 -1.25 4.55 -15.33
C GLY A 82 -0.48 4.15 -14.08
N GLY A 83 -0.68 4.86 -12.97
CA GLY A 83 0.07 4.70 -11.74
C GLY A 83 -0.01 3.31 -11.13
N SER A 84 -1.22 2.82 -10.87
CA SER A 84 -1.41 1.52 -10.22
C SER A 84 -0.92 0.35 -11.05
N MET A 85 -1.10 0.38 -12.39
CA MET A 85 -0.60 -0.69 -13.26
C MET A 85 0.92 -0.75 -13.28
N ILE A 86 1.60 0.40 -13.34
CA ILE A 86 3.06 0.44 -13.33
C ILE A 86 3.62 -0.02 -11.98
N SER A 87 3.00 0.40 -10.90
CA SER A 87 3.35 -0.06 -9.56
C SER A 87 3.27 -1.58 -9.47
N THR A 88 2.17 -2.16 -9.95
CA THR A 88 1.99 -3.62 -10.00
C THR A 88 3.05 -4.31 -10.86
N ASP A 89 3.36 -3.78 -12.04
CA ASP A 89 4.37 -4.38 -12.91
C ASP A 89 5.78 -4.33 -12.29
N ILE A 90 6.15 -3.23 -11.65
CA ILE A 90 7.43 -3.11 -10.96
C ILE A 90 7.49 -4.09 -9.78
N THR A 91 6.42 -4.19 -9.02
CA THR A 91 6.30 -5.13 -7.90
C THR A 91 6.44 -6.58 -8.38
N ASP A 92 5.77 -6.95 -9.48
CA ASP A 92 5.88 -8.28 -10.07
C ASP A 92 7.28 -8.59 -10.60
N ILE A 93 7.99 -7.60 -11.10
CA ILE A 93 9.38 -7.75 -11.57
C ILE A 93 10.33 -7.97 -10.39
N LEU A 94 10.15 -7.27 -9.30
CA LEU A 94 11.04 -7.31 -8.14
C LEU A 94 10.77 -8.49 -7.21
N PHE A 95 9.52 -8.82 -6.98
CA PHE A 95 9.08 -9.82 -5.98
C PHE A 95 8.42 -11.05 -6.59
N GLY A 96 8.34 -11.13 -7.92
CA GLY A 96 7.70 -12.23 -8.64
C GLY A 96 6.20 -12.06 -8.81
N THR A 97 5.67 -12.61 -9.89
CA THR A 97 4.24 -12.58 -10.21
C THR A 97 3.46 -13.46 -9.21
N PRO A 98 2.41 -12.94 -8.58
CA PRO A 98 1.61 -13.71 -7.63
C PRO A 98 0.91 -14.87 -8.32
N LYS A 99 0.82 -16.01 -7.62
CA LYS A 99 0.02 -17.16 -8.06
C LYS A 99 -1.34 -17.11 -7.37
N PRO A 100 -2.41 -17.60 -8.02
CA PRO A 100 -3.69 -17.77 -7.35
C PRO A 100 -3.54 -18.63 -6.10
N ILE A 101 -3.95 -18.11 -4.96
CA ILE A 101 -3.96 -18.82 -3.68
C ILE A 101 -5.33 -18.68 -3.04
N GLN A 102 -5.67 -19.60 -2.16
CA GLN A 102 -6.78 -19.41 -1.24
C GLN A 102 -6.29 -18.52 -0.11
N ALA A 103 -6.90 -17.34 0.05
CA ALA A 103 -6.54 -16.39 1.09
C ALA A 103 -7.72 -16.15 2.04
N GLU A 104 -7.39 -15.81 3.28
CA GLU A 104 -8.35 -15.39 4.29
C GLU A 104 -8.21 -13.88 4.54
N GLY A 105 -9.35 -13.20 4.73
CA GLY A 105 -9.40 -11.77 5.01
C GLY A 105 -10.33 -11.50 6.18
N SER A 106 -9.82 -11.56 7.41
CA SER A 106 -10.58 -11.28 8.63
C SER A 106 -9.67 -11.06 9.84
N PHE A 107 -10.22 -10.54 10.94
CA PHE A 107 -9.51 -10.49 12.21
C PHE A 107 -9.34 -11.87 12.88
N GLY A 108 -10.03 -12.89 12.38
CA GLY A 108 -9.87 -14.28 12.83
C GLY A 108 -8.48 -14.87 12.54
N ILE A 109 -7.65 -14.19 11.77
CA ILE A 109 -6.26 -14.57 11.55
C ILE A 109 -5.38 -14.39 12.79
N PHE A 110 -5.77 -13.55 13.75
CA PHE A 110 -4.98 -13.30 14.95
C PHE A 110 -5.01 -14.49 15.91
N LYS A 111 -3.87 -14.76 16.54
CA LYS A 111 -3.66 -15.89 17.42
C LYS A 111 -3.34 -15.42 18.84
N GLN A 112 -4.05 -15.96 19.83
CA GLN A 112 -3.91 -15.57 21.23
C GLN A 112 -2.56 -15.95 21.85
N ASP A 113 -1.92 -16.98 21.32
CA ASP A 113 -0.70 -17.56 21.86
C ASP A 113 0.57 -17.28 21.04
N GLU A 114 0.44 -16.43 20.01
CA GLU A 114 1.55 -15.94 19.18
C GLU A 114 1.65 -14.41 19.24
N VAL A 115 2.83 -13.88 18.94
CA VAL A 115 3.01 -12.44 18.76
C VAL A 115 2.38 -12.04 17.43
N ASN A 116 1.33 -11.22 17.45
CA ASN A 116 0.65 -10.75 16.24
C ASN A 116 1.27 -9.46 15.74
N ILE A 117 1.95 -9.54 14.61
CA ILE A 117 2.54 -8.40 13.91
C ILE A 117 1.69 -8.10 12.68
N VAL A 118 1.27 -6.85 12.55
CA VAL A 118 0.53 -6.36 11.38
C VAL A 118 1.38 -5.34 10.63
N VAL A 119 1.58 -5.58 9.33
CA VAL A 119 2.21 -4.61 8.42
C VAL A 119 1.14 -3.90 7.63
N HIS A 120 1.15 -2.57 7.68
CA HIS A 120 0.11 -1.72 7.12
C HIS A 120 0.71 -0.58 6.29
N GLY A 121 0.29 -0.48 5.05
CA GLY A 121 0.66 0.61 4.16
C GLY A 121 1.03 0.15 2.75
N HIS A 122 2.12 0.69 2.18
CA HIS A 122 2.45 0.59 0.77
C HIS A 122 3.95 0.42 0.48
N GLU A 123 4.78 0.10 1.49
CA GLU A 123 6.21 -0.12 1.31
C GLU A 123 6.52 -1.61 1.11
N PRO A 124 6.71 -2.06 -0.15
CA PRO A 124 6.84 -3.49 -0.46
C PRO A 124 8.11 -4.12 0.11
N LEU A 125 9.25 -3.41 0.08
CA LEU A 125 10.51 -3.97 0.56
C LEU A 125 10.52 -4.16 2.09
N LEU A 126 9.90 -3.24 2.82
CA LEU A 126 9.74 -3.38 4.28
C LEU A 126 8.91 -4.62 4.62
N ALA A 127 7.79 -4.82 3.92
CA ALA A 127 6.92 -5.97 4.12
C ALA A 127 7.64 -7.30 3.83
N GLU A 128 8.40 -7.36 2.74
CA GLU A 128 9.20 -8.53 2.37
C GLU A 128 10.27 -8.83 3.44
N MET A 129 10.96 -7.80 3.91
CA MET A 129 12.00 -7.98 4.94
C MET A 129 11.42 -8.37 6.29
N ILE A 130 10.24 -7.87 6.66
CA ILE A 130 9.55 -8.32 7.87
C ILE A 130 9.14 -9.78 7.73
N TYR A 131 8.59 -10.19 6.58
CA TYR A 131 8.27 -11.59 6.32
C TYR A 131 9.50 -12.50 6.47
N ASP A 132 10.63 -12.13 5.88
CA ASP A 132 11.88 -12.89 6.01
C ASP A 132 12.29 -13.03 7.47
N VAL A 133 12.27 -11.93 8.22
CA VAL A 133 12.74 -11.87 9.60
C VAL A 133 11.86 -12.66 10.56
N VAL A 134 10.53 -12.58 10.44
CA VAL A 134 9.62 -13.34 11.33
C VAL A 134 9.76 -14.84 11.15
N ASN A 135 10.25 -15.29 10.01
CA ASN A 135 10.50 -16.70 9.70
C ASN A 135 11.94 -17.15 10.08
N GLU A 136 12.81 -16.25 10.55
CA GLU A 136 14.14 -16.65 11.03
C GLU A 136 14.03 -17.51 12.30
N PRO A 137 14.73 -18.66 12.36
CA PRO A 137 14.69 -19.52 13.54
C PRO A 137 15.07 -18.79 14.84
N GLU A 138 15.98 -17.81 14.77
CA GLU A 138 16.37 -16.94 15.87
C GLU A 138 15.21 -16.10 16.41
N MET A 139 14.39 -15.53 15.50
CA MET A 139 13.24 -14.72 15.90
C MET A 139 12.13 -15.56 16.53
N ILE A 140 11.87 -16.73 15.95
CA ILE A 140 10.93 -17.70 16.53
C ILE A 140 11.39 -18.16 17.90
N ALA A 141 12.69 -18.44 18.07
CA ALA A 141 13.24 -18.79 19.38
C ALA A 141 13.12 -17.62 20.36
N TYR A 142 13.40 -16.40 19.91
CA TYR A 142 13.26 -15.20 20.73
C TYR A 142 11.82 -14.99 21.22
N SER A 143 10.82 -15.14 20.36
CA SER A 143 9.41 -15.02 20.77
C SER A 143 9.03 -16.03 21.85
N LYS A 144 9.56 -17.26 21.76
CA LYS A 144 9.36 -18.31 22.78
C LYS A 144 9.97 -17.93 24.13
N THR A 145 11.12 -17.25 24.15
CA THR A 145 11.71 -16.75 25.42
C THR A 145 10.84 -15.67 26.09
N LYS A 146 9.94 -15.04 25.31
CA LYS A 146 8.96 -14.05 25.81
C LYS A 146 7.61 -14.64 26.17
N GLY A 147 7.46 -15.95 26.05
CA GLY A 147 6.25 -16.69 26.43
C GLY A 147 5.25 -16.94 25.30
N ALA A 148 5.53 -16.50 24.07
CA ALA A 148 4.71 -16.78 22.91
C ALA A 148 5.07 -18.14 22.27
N LYS A 149 4.12 -18.75 21.56
CA LYS A 149 4.40 -20.00 20.80
C LYS A 149 5.14 -19.73 19.48
N GLY A 150 5.02 -18.54 18.94
CA GLY A 150 5.62 -18.12 17.68
C GLY A 150 5.29 -16.68 17.33
N ILE A 151 5.47 -16.34 16.06
CA ILE A 151 5.13 -15.03 15.50
C ILE A 151 4.10 -15.23 14.40
N ASN A 152 2.97 -14.56 14.49
CA ASN A 152 1.91 -14.53 13.50
C ASN A 152 1.96 -13.20 12.74
N LEU A 153 2.13 -13.28 11.44
CA LEU A 153 2.18 -12.11 10.56
C LEU A 153 0.83 -11.94 9.87
N GLY A 154 0.33 -10.73 9.85
CA GLY A 154 -0.85 -10.32 9.10
C GLY A 154 -0.58 -9.07 8.30
N GLY A 155 -1.28 -8.92 7.18
CA GLY A 155 -1.17 -7.73 6.35
C GLY A 155 -2.39 -6.83 6.44
N MET A 156 -2.22 -5.55 6.15
CA MET A 156 -3.31 -4.58 6.07
C MET A 156 -3.09 -3.64 4.89
N CYS A 157 -4.14 -3.31 4.15
CA CYS A 157 -4.10 -2.49 2.94
C CYS A 157 -3.27 -3.10 1.78
N CYS A 158 -2.61 -2.26 0.97
CA CYS A 158 -1.95 -2.69 -0.27
C CYS A 158 -0.73 -3.58 -0.03
N THR A 159 0.04 -3.34 1.02
CA THR A 159 1.18 -4.19 1.40
C THR A 159 0.76 -5.66 1.58
N ALA A 160 -0.40 -5.92 2.22
CA ALA A 160 -0.95 -7.25 2.35
C ALA A 160 -1.28 -7.88 1.00
N ASN A 161 -1.91 -7.10 0.12
CA ASN A 161 -2.36 -7.60 -1.18
C ASN A 161 -1.24 -7.74 -2.20
N GLU A 162 -0.21 -6.90 -2.10
CA GLU A 162 0.87 -6.89 -3.09
C GLU A 162 2.04 -7.80 -2.71
N ILE A 163 2.42 -7.85 -1.46
CA ILE A 163 3.61 -8.60 -1.01
C ILE A 163 3.23 -9.82 -0.18
N LEU A 164 2.57 -9.62 0.94
CA LEU A 164 2.38 -10.69 1.92
C LEU A 164 1.54 -11.85 1.36
N ILE A 165 0.57 -11.57 0.49
CA ILE A 165 -0.24 -12.61 -0.14
C ILE A 165 0.59 -13.53 -1.04
N ARG A 166 1.72 -13.07 -1.61
CA ARG A 166 2.65 -13.92 -2.38
C ARG A 166 3.23 -15.06 -1.54
N HIS A 167 3.33 -14.81 -0.25
CA HIS A 167 3.82 -15.76 0.75
C HIS A 167 2.71 -16.52 1.47
N GLY A 168 1.46 -16.35 1.04
CA GLY A 168 0.31 -16.98 1.68
C GLY A 168 -0.08 -16.36 3.02
N ILE A 169 0.43 -15.17 3.34
CA ILE A 169 0.08 -14.44 4.56
C ILE A 169 -1.30 -13.82 4.40
N PRO A 170 -2.24 -14.07 5.32
CA PRO A 170 -3.60 -13.56 5.24
C PRO A 170 -3.67 -12.06 5.52
N THR A 171 -4.77 -11.43 5.09
CA THR A 171 -5.02 -10.02 5.34
C THR A 171 -5.92 -9.81 6.58
N ALA A 172 -5.49 -8.92 7.47
CA ALA A 172 -6.28 -8.51 8.63
C ALA A 172 -7.36 -7.48 8.28
N GLY A 173 -7.28 -6.86 7.10
CA GLY A 173 -8.23 -5.86 6.70
C GLY A 173 -7.63 -4.75 5.84
N GLY A 174 -8.30 -3.60 5.82
CA GLY A 174 -7.91 -2.47 5.00
C GLY A 174 -8.14 -1.12 5.67
N PHE A 175 -8.14 -0.07 4.88
CA PHE A 175 -8.28 1.32 5.31
C PHE A 175 -9.48 1.56 6.25
N THR A 176 -10.62 0.95 5.96
CA THR A 176 -11.87 1.26 6.68
C THR A 176 -12.02 0.55 8.03
N ASN A 177 -11.14 -0.37 8.38
CA ASN A 177 -11.29 -1.20 9.58
C ASN A 177 -9.97 -1.40 10.35
N GLN A 178 -8.97 -0.55 10.13
CA GLN A 178 -7.66 -0.68 10.75
C GLN A 178 -7.70 -0.51 12.28
N GLU A 179 -8.53 0.39 12.80
CA GLU A 179 -8.73 0.56 14.23
C GLU A 179 -9.38 -0.66 14.87
N LEU A 180 -10.28 -1.32 14.14
CA LEU A 180 -10.97 -2.52 14.63
C LEU A 180 -9.99 -3.67 14.85
N GLY A 181 -8.90 -3.75 14.06
CA GLY A 181 -7.82 -4.70 14.30
C GLY A 181 -7.21 -4.53 15.70
N ILE A 182 -6.92 -3.30 16.11
CA ILE A 182 -6.41 -2.98 17.45
C ILE A 182 -7.45 -3.29 18.54
N LEU A 183 -8.73 -3.00 18.26
CA LEU A 183 -9.84 -3.24 19.20
C LEU A 183 -10.05 -4.73 19.52
N THR A 184 -9.53 -5.65 18.70
CA THR A 184 -9.54 -7.09 19.04
C THR A 184 -8.74 -7.40 20.31
N GLY A 185 -7.81 -6.50 20.69
CA GLY A 185 -6.89 -6.72 21.80
C GLY A 185 -5.85 -7.81 21.54
N LEU A 186 -5.65 -8.22 20.29
CA LEU A 186 -4.72 -9.29 19.91
C LEU A 186 -3.49 -8.79 19.14
N VAL A 187 -3.51 -7.57 18.61
CA VAL A 187 -2.38 -7.01 17.87
C VAL A 187 -1.32 -6.52 18.83
N ASP A 188 -0.12 -7.10 18.77
CA ASP A 188 1.03 -6.68 19.59
C ASP A 188 1.79 -5.54 18.94
N LEU A 189 2.03 -5.64 17.64
CA LEU A 189 2.76 -4.65 16.84
C LEU A 189 2.02 -4.29 15.57
N LEU A 190 1.82 -3.00 15.35
CA LEU A 190 1.33 -2.44 14.09
C LEU A 190 2.42 -1.55 13.48
N THR A 191 3.02 -2.02 12.41
CA THR A 191 4.02 -1.26 11.64
C THR A 191 3.34 -0.56 10.50
N VAL A 192 3.44 0.77 10.46
CA VAL A 192 2.83 1.60 9.41
C VAL A 192 3.90 2.34 8.62
N ASP A 193 3.78 2.32 7.31
CA ASP A 193 4.72 2.99 6.41
C ASP A 193 4.14 4.27 5.80
N VAL A 194 3.44 4.21 4.68
CA VAL A 194 2.83 5.36 4.00
C VAL A 194 1.44 5.03 3.49
N GLN A 195 0.61 6.05 3.32
CA GLN A 195 -0.74 6.04 2.72
C GLN A 195 -1.76 5.17 3.45
N CYS A 196 -3.01 5.53 3.33
CA CYS A 196 -4.17 4.84 3.90
C CYS A 196 -4.10 4.61 5.42
N ILE A 197 -3.36 5.46 6.14
CA ILE A 197 -3.15 5.34 7.58
C ILE A 197 -4.02 6.37 8.31
N MET A 198 -4.90 5.90 9.18
CA MET A 198 -5.75 6.78 10.00
C MET A 198 -4.99 7.24 11.25
N PRO A 199 -4.87 8.55 11.47
CA PRO A 199 -4.17 9.07 12.66
C PRO A 199 -4.75 8.61 14.00
N ALA A 200 -6.02 8.20 14.01
CA ALA A 200 -6.71 7.71 15.20
C ALA A 200 -6.11 6.41 15.77
N ILE A 201 -5.38 5.62 14.98
CA ILE A 201 -4.78 4.35 15.44
C ILE A 201 -3.86 4.54 16.65
N THR A 202 -3.12 5.66 16.74
CA THR A 202 -2.26 5.95 17.88
C THR A 202 -3.04 6.30 19.15
N GLN A 203 -4.25 6.85 19.00
CA GLN A 203 -5.12 7.14 20.13
C GLN A 203 -5.81 5.87 20.64
N VAL A 204 -6.22 5.00 19.72
CA VAL A 204 -6.83 3.72 20.04
C VAL A 204 -5.79 2.80 20.69
N SER A 205 -4.59 2.70 20.13
CA SER A 205 -3.53 1.82 20.65
C SER A 205 -3.12 2.13 22.09
N LYS A 206 -3.21 3.39 22.52
CA LYS A 206 -2.94 3.78 23.91
C LYS A 206 -3.85 3.10 24.95
N LYS A 207 -4.97 2.56 24.52
CA LYS A 207 -5.92 1.83 25.40
C LYS A 207 -5.68 0.32 25.39
N PHE A 208 -4.72 -0.14 24.61
CA PHE A 208 -4.34 -1.54 24.42
C PHE A 208 -2.82 -1.69 24.61
N HIS A 209 -2.33 -2.91 24.53
CA HIS A 209 -0.89 -3.17 24.57
C HIS A 209 -0.22 -2.97 23.19
N THR A 210 -0.98 -2.73 22.14
CA THR A 210 -0.50 -2.60 20.77
C THR A 210 0.55 -1.48 20.66
N LYS A 211 1.76 -1.81 20.23
CA LYS A 211 2.75 -0.84 19.81
C LYS A 211 2.51 -0.40 18.36
N VAL A 212 2.56 0.90 18.11
CA VAL A 212 2.48 1.45 16.76
C VAL A 212 3.84 2.03 16.38
N ILE A 213 4.40 1.58 15.26
CA ILE A 213 5.66 2.05 14.72
C ILE A 213 5.42 2.67 13.36
N THR A 214 5.93 3.88 13.16
CA THR A 214 5.97 4.54 11.86
C THR A 214 7.35 4.40 11.24
N THR A 215 7.43 4.13 9.93
CA THR A 215 8.70 3.84 9.26
C THR A 215 9.06 4.83 8.15
N ASN A 216 8.17 5.77 7.84
CA ASN A 216 8.43 6.79 6.85
C ASN A 216 8.19 8.18 7.46
N TYR A 217 9.12 9.10 7.25
CA TYR A 217 9.07 10.46 7.81
C TYR A 217 7.81 11.24 7.41
N ARG A 218 7.24 10.95 6.22
CA ARG A 218 6.00 11.57 5.73
C ARG A 218 4.76 11.13 6.50
N ALA A 219 4.82 9.95 7.10
CA ALA A 219 3.71 9.35 7.84
C ALA A 219 3.96 9.27 9.35
N LYS A 220 4.89 10.06 9.88
CA LYS A 220 5.11 10.18 11.33
C LYS A 220 3.83 10.59 12.03
N MET A 221 3.48 9.88 13.10
CA MET A 221 2.31 10.15 13.91
C MET A 221 2.69 10.44 15.35
N GLN A 222 2.03 11.44 15.94
CA GLN A 222 2.18 11.73 17.36
C GLN A 222 1.70 10.55 18.21
N GLY A 223 2.56 10.06 19.09
CA GLY A 223 2.25 8.94 19.98
C GLY A 223 2.65 7.57 19.44
N ALA A 224 3.18 7.49 18.22
CA ALA A 224 3.85 6.31 17.70
C ALA A 224 5.38 6.43 17.87
N GLU A 225 6.05 5.30 18.03
CA GLU A 225 7.50 5.25 17.87
C GLU A 225 7.87 5.36 16.39
N HIS A 226 9.03 5.95 16.09
CA HIS A 226 9.48 6.11 14.72
C HIS A 226 10.82 5.43 14.49
N ILE A 227 10.86 4.55 13.48
CA ILE A 227 12.08 3.89 12.99
C ILE A 227 12.10 4.13 11.48
N GLU A 228 12.90 5.10 11.02
CA GLU A 228 12.99 5.40 9.58
C GLU A 228 13.46 4.18 8.81
N PHE A 229 12.76 3.84 7.73
CA PHE A 229 13.14 2.76 6.84
C PHE A 229 14.17 3.24 5.83
N ASP A 230 15.24 2.47 5.69
CA ASP A 230 16.32 2.66 4.73
C ASP A 230 16.53 1.35 3.97
N GLU A 231 16.38 1.39 2.66
CA GLU A 231 16.48 0.22 1.79
C GLU A 231 17.85 -0.46 1.86
N HIS A 232 18.90 0.30 2.13
CA HIS A 232 20.26 -0.26 2.28
C HIS A 232 20.49 -1.05 3.56
N HIS A 233 19.64 -0.80 4.57
CA HIS A 233 19.66 -1.47 5.88
C HIS A 233 18.35 -2.22 6.18
N ALA A 234 17.58 -2.53 5.13
CA ALA A 234 16.21 -3.01 5.22
C ALA A 234 16.03 -4.20 6.18
N LYS A 235 16.90 -5.21 6.08
CA LYS A 235 16.82 -6.40 6.92
C LYS A 235 17.17 -6.14 8.40
N GLU A 236 18.12 -5.25 8.65
CA GLU A 236 18.51 -4.85 10.00
C GLU A 236 17.37 -4.08 10.69
N ILE A 237 16.76 -3.16 9.95
CA ILE A 237 15.61 -2.38 10.41
C ILE A 237 14.41 -3.30 10.70
N ALA A 238 14.12 -4.24 9.81
CA ALA A 238 13.06 -5.23 10.02
C ALA A 238 13.31 -6.06 11.30
N ARG A 239 14.55 -6.51 11.55
CA ARG A 239 14.90 -7.20 12.81
C ARG A 239 14.71 -6.33 14.03
N ARG A 240 15.06 -5.06 13.96
CA ARG A 240 14.82 -4.13 15.05
C ARG A 240 13.32 -3.98 15.34
N ILE A 241 12.51 -3.85 14.29
CA ILE A 241 11.04 -3.72 14.39
C ILE A 241 10.45 -4.99 15.02
N VAL A 242 10.81 -6.18 14.54
CA VAL A 242 10.26 -7.46 15.01
C VAL A 242 10.66 -7.76 16.46
N LYS A 243 11.80 -7.25 16.93
CA LYS A 243 12.27 -7.43 18.33
C LYS A 243 11.60 -6.54 19.37
N MET A 244 10.78 -5.57 18.94
CA MET A 244 10.14 -4.60 19.84
C MET A 244 8.95 -5.15 20.59
#